data_38107ebf74853e040115a7b0faec3f45
#
_entry.id   38107ebf74853e040115a7b0faec3f45
#
_cell.length_a   1.000
_cell.length_b   1.000
_cell.length_c   1.000
_cell.angle_alpha   90.00
_cell.angle_beta   90.00
_cell.angle_gamma   90.00
#
_symmetry.space_group_name_H-M   'P 1'
#
loop_
_entity.id
_entity.type
_entity.pdbx_description
1 polymer ?
#
loop_
_entity_poly.entity_id
_entity_poly.type
_entity_poly.pdbx_seq_one_letter_code
_entity_poly.pdbx_strand_id
1 'polypeptide(L)'
;MTTIYLIRHAEAEGNIYRRAHGQYDGWIIGRGHVQIEQLKARFANEKIDAVYSSDLTRTAVTASAIYEPRGLPLNTTQQLREVKLGEWEDMAWGNIEYLYPEMNSYFSIDPEKWHVTGSEDYHHVRKRMTCCIREIAEKHEGETIAVFSHGLAIRMFVSGILGVPSNEIKKVPYFDNTAVTLMSYDNGEFTIEFQGDNSHLSKEYSTFANQSWWRSEKLWVYENLRFMPFSRERDTDIWELYRNESGRGQNSNVEYTAFLGQEAIGIVGLDTAENSSDNFGLIDYIFVKPELRLHNFGIQLIGQAVSHFRKQRRDKLRIELPRNSASLGFFRKFEFEKAAESDTSFILEKNIRNWGHALL
;
A
#
# COMPACT_ATOMS: atom_id res chain seq x y z
N MET A 1 22.66 -3.71 -26.82
CA MET A 1 22.49 -3.77 -25.33
C MET A 1 21.57 -2.65 -24.90
N THR A 2 20.53 -2.95 -24.11
CA THR A 2 19.57 -2.00 -23.55
C THR A 2 19.79 -1.85 -22.05
N THR A 3 19.85 -0.62 -21.54
CA THR A 3 19.97 -0.33 -20.09
C THR A 3 18.57 -0.14 -19.49
N ILE A 4 18.28 -0.81 -18.36
CA ILE A 4 16.94 -0.85 -17.77
C ILE A 4 17.02 -0.44 -16.30
N TYR A 5 16.35 0.64 -15.93
CA TYR A 5 16.04 1.00 -14.55
C TYR A 5 14.68 0.43 -14.19
N LEU A 6 14.64 -0.63 -13.38
CA LEU A 6 13.40 -1.23 -12.87
C LEU A 6 13.10 -0.67 -11.48
N ILE A 7 11.95 -0.02 -11.32
CA ILE A 7 11.63 0.83 -10.18
C ILE A 7 10.31 0.41 -9.55
N ARG A 8 10.29 0.24 -8.22
CA ARG A 8 9.06 0.01 -7.47
C ARG A 8 8.28 1.33 -7.30
N HIS A 9 6.94 1.25 -7.30
CA HIS A 9 6.07 2.39 -7.00
C HIS A 9 6.36 3.04 -5.63
N ALA A 10 6.06 4.33 -5.48
CA ALA A 10 6.14 5.07 -4.23
C ALA A 10 5.12 4.60 -3.17
N GLU A 11 5.28 5.04 -1.94
CA GLU A 11 4.42 4.63 -0.83
C GLU A 11 2.95 5.00 -1.10
N ALA A 12 2.09 3.99 -1.00
CA ALA A 12 0.67 4.06 -1.28
C ALA A 12 -0.16 3.62 -0.07
N GLU A 13 -1.47 3.83 -0.14
CA GLU A 13 -2.42 3.50 0.93
C GLU A 13 -2.24 2.09 1.50
N GLY A 14 -2.07 1.07 0.65
CA GLY A 14 -1.87 -0.31 1.10
C GLY A 14 -0.67 -0.48 2.03
N ASN A 15 0.38 0.31 1.83
CA ASN A 15 1.57 0.26 2.67
C ASN A 15 1.29 0.75 4.09
N ILE A 16 0.57 1.87 4.25
CA ILE A 16 0.30 2.47 5.56
C ILE A 16 -0.93 1.88 6.25
N TYR A 17 -1.97 1.52 5.50
CA TYR A 17 -3.16 0.87 6.04
C TYR A 17 -2.92 -0.59 6.41
N ARG A 18 -1.76 -1.14 6.03
CA ARG A 18 -1.39 -2.55 6.22
C ARG A 18 -2.44 -3.49 5.62
N ARG A 19 -2.79 -3.19 4.35
CA ARG A 19 -3.75 -3.96 3.56
C ARG A 19 -3.08 -4.55 2.33
N ALA A 20 -3.54 -5.73 1.91
CA ALA A 20 -3.02 -6.42 0.75
C ALA A 20 -3.53 -5.74 -0.53
N HIS A 21 -2.65 -5.03 -1.20
CA HIS A 21 -2.92 -4.40 -2.48
C HIS A 21 -2.09 -5.11 -3.56
N GLY A 22 -2.68 -6.12 -4.16
CA GLY A 22 -2.17 -6.73 -5.39
C GLY A 22 -2.56 -5.89 -6.60
N GLN A 23 -3.64 -6.24 -7.25
CA GLN A 23 -4.21 -5.43 -8.34
C GLN A 23 -5.33 -4.48 -7.87
N TYR A 24 -5.68 -4.50 -6.59
CA TYR A 24 -6.48 -3.43 -5.99
C TYR A 24 -5.75 -2.10 -6.15
N ASP A 25 -6.44 -1.11 -6.71
CA ASP A 25 -5.81 0.16 -7.06
C ASP A 25 -5.96 1.18 -5.92
N GLY A 26 -4.87 1.47 -5.23
CA GLY A 26 -4.79 2.44 -4.13
C GLY A 26 -3.97 3.67 -4.53
N TRP A 27 -4.28 4.80 -3.90
CA TRP A 27 -3.63 6.08 -4.15
C TRP A 27 -2.24 6.17 -3.54
N ILE A 28 -1.39 7.01 -4.14
CA ILE A 28 -0.16 7.50 -3.51
C ILE A 28 -0.55 8.41 -2.34
N ILE A 29 0.18 8.30 -1.23
CA ILE A 29 0.01 9.14 -0.04
C ILE A 29 1.01 10.29 -0.02
N GLY A 30 0.81 11.29 0.85
CA GLY A 30 1.67 12.47 0.94
C GLY A 30 3.17 12.14 1.05
N ARG A 31 3.54 11.12 1.83
CA ARG A 31 4.94 10.63 1.91
C ARG A 31 5.43 10.06 0.57
N GLY A 32 4.56 9.35 -0.13
CA GLY A 32 4.86 8.81 -1.47
C GLY A 32 5.15 9.92 -2.48
N HIS A 33 4.43 11.05 -2.42
CA HIS A 33 4.74 12.21 -3.26
C HIS A 33 6.13 12.78 -2.98
N VAL A 34 6.57 12.83 -1.72
CA VAL A 34 7.95 13.23 -1.39
C VAL A 34 8.98 12.24 -1.93
N GLN A 35 8.69 10.93 -1.84
CA GLN A 35 9.55 9.89 -2.45
C GLN A 35 9.67 10.09 -3.98
N ILE A 36 8.58 10.48 -4.66
CA ILE A 36 8.58 10.79 -6.10
C ILE A 36 9.50 11.98 -6.42
N GLU A 37 9.46 13.05 -5.61
CA GLU A 37 10.37 14.19 -5.81
C GLU A 37 11.84 13.82 -5.55
N GLN A 38 12.13 12.96 -4.56
CA GLN A 38 13.50 12.46 -4.33
C GLN A 38 13.97 11.55 -5.48
N LEU A 39 13.09 10.72 -6.02
CA LEU A 39 13.36 9.91 -7.21
C LEU A 39 13.63 10.79 -8.44
N LYS A 40 12.85 11.83 -8.64
CA LYS A 40 13.04 12.83 -9.72
C LYS A 40 14.41 13.49 -9.63
N ALA A 41 14.83 13.89 -8.43
CA ALA A 41 16.16 14.46 -8.21
C ALA A 41 17.28 13.46 -8.55
N ARG A 42 17.14 12.18 -8.17
CA ARG A 42 18.09 11.10 -8.53
C ARG A 42 18.29 10.99 -10.04
N PHE A 43 17.21 11.08 -10.81
CA PHE A 43 17.24 10.90 -12.25
C PHE A 43 17.47 12.19 -13.04
N ALA A 44 17.70 13.35 -12.38
CA ALA A 44 17.79 14.64 -13.05
C ALA A 44 18.83 14.69 -14.18
N ASN A 45 19.95 14.00 -14.03
CA ASN A 45 21.07 13.97 -14.99
C ASN A 45 21.16 12.66 -15.78
N GLU A 46 20.27 11.71 -15.54
CA GLU A 46 20.27 10.44 -16.26
C GLU A 46 19.57 10.59 -17.60
N LYS A 47 20.17 10.05 -18.65
CA LYS A 47 19.50 9.96 -19.95
C LYS A 47 18.49 8.81 -19.90
N ILE A 48 17.23 9.11 -20.15
CA ILE A 48 16.15 8.11 -20.29
C ILE A 48 15.48 8.37 -21.63
N ASP A 49 15.41 7.36 -22.46
CA ASP A 49 14.86 7.42 -23.83
C ASP A 49 13.37 7.02 -23.86
N ALA A 50 12.91 6.11 -22.96
CA ALA A 50 11.51 5.71 -22.87
C ALA A 50 11.09 5.33 -21.42
N VAL A 51 9.81 5.48 -21.13
CA VAL A 51 9.23 5.17 -19.80
C VAL A 51 8.05 4.23 -19.97
N TYR A 52 8.08 3.13 -19.23
CA TYR A 52 7.03 2.12 -19.14
C TYR A 52 6.54 1.97 -17.70
N SER A 53 5.26 1.69 -17.53
CA SER A 53 4.68 1.49 -16.20
C SER A 53 3.58 0.42 -16.21
N SER A 54 3.40 -0.23 -15.07
CA SER A 54 2.10 -0.82 -14.76
C SER A 54 1.02 0.27 -14.88
N ASP A 55 -0.16 -0.12 -15.33
CA ASP A 55 -1.32 0.77 -15.47
C ASP A 55 -2.03 1.07 -14.14
N LEU A 56 -1.59 0.47 -13.03
CA LEU A 56 -2.12 0.80 -11.71
C LEU A 56 -1.70 2.22 -11.30
N THR A 57 -2.64 2.99 -10.76
CA THR A 57 -2.49 4.43 -10.47
C THR A 57 -1.23 4.74 -9.67
N ARG A 58 -0.94 3.97 -8.60
CA ARG A 58 0.26 4.18 -7.77
C ARG A 58 1.57 4.09 -8.56
N THR A 59 1.61 3.26 -9.59
CA THR A 59 2.82 3.06 -10.40
C THR A 59 2.93 4.14 -11.48
N ALA A 60 1.83 4.44 -12.15
CA ALA A 60 1.76 5.48 -13.18
C ALA A 60 2.08 6.88 -12.60
N VAL A 61 1.54 7.19 -11.41
CA VAL A 61 1.87 8.44 -10.69
C VAL A 61 3.33 8.47 -10.27
N THR A 62 3.92 7.34 -9.84
CA THR A 62 5.36 7.30 -9.51
C THR A 62 6.22 7.57 -10.74
N ALA A 63 5.82 7.08 -11.90
CA ALA A 63 6.57 7.26 -13.14
C ALA A 63 6.69 8.73 -13.58
N SER A 64 5.81 9.63 -13.09
CA SER A 64 5.87 11.08 -13.37
C SER A 64 7.22 11.71 -12.98
N ALA A 65 7.89 11.13 -11.98
CA ALA A 65 9.25 11.53 -11.60
C ALA A 65 10.24 11.57 -12.79
N ILE A 66 10.01 10.71 -13.79
CA ILE A 66 10.94 10.54 -14.92
C ILE A 66 10.36 11.09 -16.23
N TYR A 67 9.11 10.75 -16.56
CA TYR A 67 8.56 11.12 -17.87
C TYR A 67 8.17 12.59 -17.98
N GLU A 68 7.60 13.20 -16.93
CA GLU A 68 7.14 14.60 -16.99
C GLU A 68 8.28 15.60 -17.22
N PRO A 69 9.41 15.58 -16.44
CA PRO A 69 10.49 16.52 -16.65
C PRO A 69 11.14 16.42 -18.04
N ARG A 70 10.98 15.30 -18.72
CA ARG A 70 11.57 15.03 -20.05
C ARG A 70 10.58 15.19 -21.19
N GLY A 71 9.29 15.41 -20.91
CA GLY A 71 8.24 15.45 -21.93
C GLY A 71 8.09 14.13 -22.68
N LEU A 72 8.44 13.00 -22.06
CA LEU A 72 8.31 11.68 -22.65
C LEU A 72 6.88 11.16 -22.51
N PRO A 73 6.39 10.34 -23.45
CA PRO A 73 5.14 9.63 -23.27
C PRO A 73 5.26 8.54 -22.17
N LEU A 74 4.20 8.34 -21.39
CA LEU A 74 4.08 7.19 -20.50
C LEU A 74 3.44 6.02 -21.26
N ASN A 75 4.15 4.90 -21.37
CA ASN A 75 3.63 3.66 -21.93
C ASN A 75 3.14 2.75 -20.80
N THR A 76 1.85 2.45 -20.73
CA THR A 76 1.29 1.60 -19.67
C THR A 76 0.96 0.19 -20.17
N THR A 77 1.09 -0.82 -19.29
CA THR A 77 0.70 -2.19 -19.58
C THR A 77 0.30 -2.97 -18.32
N GLN A 78 -0.70 -3.83 -18.46
CA GLN A 78 -1.13 -4.74 -17.39
C GLN A 78 -0.08 -5.83 -17.08
N GLN A 79 0.83 -6.11 -18.01
CA GLN A 79 1.87 -7.13 -17.81
C GLN A 79 2.88 -6.74 -16.71
N LEU A 80 2.97 -5.46 -16.36
CA LEU A 80 3.80 -4.94 -15.26
C LEU A 80 3.07 -4.82 -13.93
N ARG A 81 1.79 -5.22 -13.81
CA ARG A 81 1.03 -5.18 -12.57
C ARG A 81 1.63 -6.05 -11.47
N GLU A 82 1.25 -5.74 -10.23
CA GLU A 82 1.52 -6.59 -9.07
C GLU A 82 0.83 -7.96 -9.23
N VAL A 83 1.25 -8.92 -8.42
CA VAL A 83 0.58 -10.21 -8.29
C VAL A 83 -0.89 -9.99 -7.97
N LYS A 84 -1.79 -10.64 -8.71
CA LYS A 84 -3.21 -10.65 -8.35
C LYS A 84 -3.39 -11.50 -7.10
N LEU A 85 -3.91 -10.91 -6.03
CA LEU A 85 -4.05 -11.56 -4.73
C LEU A 85 -5.40 -12.26 -4.52
N GLY A 86 -6.30 -12.20 -5.50
CA GLY A 86 -7.60 -12.88 -5.42
C GLY A 86 -8.42 -12.42 -4.21
N GLU A 87 -8.91 -13.35 -3.40
CA GLU A 87 -9.72 -13.04 -2.23
C GLU A 87 -8.99 -12.26 -1.12
N TRP A 88 -7.65 -12.15 -1.19
CA TRP A 88 -6.88 -11.30 -0.28
C TRP A 88 -6.87 -9.82 -0.69
N GLU A 89 -7.34 -9.47 -1.89
CA GLU A 89 -7.38 -8.05 -2.33
C GLU A 89 -8.12 -7.18 -1.32
N ASP A 90 -7.47 -6.10 -0.88
CA ASP A 90 -7.96 -5.16 0.14
C ASP A 90 -8.26 -5.80 1.52
N MET A 91 -7.73 -6.98 1.82
CA MET A 91 -7.80 -7.57 3.15
C MET A 91 -6.67 -7.00 4.04
N ALA A 92 -6.95 -6.74 5.32
CA ALA A 92 -5.90 -6.36 6.28
C ALA A 92 -4.93 -7.54 6.49
N TRP A 93 -3.62 -7.28 6.53
CA TRP A 93 -2.62 -8.34 6.70
C TRP A 93 -2.83 -9.14 7.98
N GLY A 94 -3.25 -8.51 9.09
CA GLY A 94 -3.57 -9.26 10.32
C GLY A 94 -4.77 -10.18 10.18
N ASN A 95 -5.73 -9.88 9.29
CA ASN A 95 -6.82 -10.82 8.95
C ASN A 95 -6.31 -11.99 8.12
N ILE A 96 -5.39 -11.73 7.17
CA ILE A 96 -4.76 -12.79 6.36
C ILE A 96 -3.97 -13.75 7.27
N GLU A 97 -3.13 -13.20 8.16
CA GLU A 97 -2.35 -13.98 9.13
C GLU A 97 -3.24 -14.90 9.99
N TYR A 98 -4.40 -14.41 10.38
CA TYR A 98 -5.34 -15.15 11.23
C TYR A 98 -6.17 -16.20 10.47
N LEU A 99 -6.67 -15.83 9.28
CA LEU A 99 -7.59 -16.69 8.52
C LEU A 99 -6.86 -17.70 7.63
N TYR A 100 -5.65 -17.35 7.17
CA TYR A 100 -4.87 -18.13 6.19
C TYR A 100 -3.41 -18.32 6.64
N PRO A 101 -3.14 -18.81 7.87
CA PRO A 101 -1.78 -18.84 8.42
C PRO A 101 -0.79 -19.63 7.56
N GLU A 102 -1.19 -20.74 6.97
CA GLU A 102 -0.37 -21.56 6.10
C GLU A 102 -0.07 -20.84 4.77
N MET A 103 -1.09 -20.32 4.10
CA MET A 103 -0.93 -19.61 2.83
C MET A 103 -0.14 -18.32 3.03
N ASN A 104 -0.32 -17.60 4.14
CA ASN A 104 0.50 -16.43 4.48
C ASN A 104 1.97 -16.79 4.66
N SER A 105 2.26 -17.94 5.26
CA SER A 105 3.62 -18.47 5.34
C SER A 105 4.18 -18.74 3.95
N TYR A 106 3.47 -19.50 3.10
CA TYR A 106 3.92 -19.79 1.74
C TYR A 106 4.12 -18.52 0.91
N PHE A 107 3.23 -17.55 1.00
CA PHE A 107 3.37 -16.25 0.30
C PHE A 107 4.74 -15.59 0.57
N SER A 108 5.26 -15.75 1.78
CA SER A 108 6.50 -15.11 2.22
C SER A 108 7.76 -15.94 1.96
N ILE A 109 7.66 -17.28 2.04
CA ILE A 109 8.83 -18.16 2.05
C ILE A 109 8.93 -19.11 0.86
N ASP A 110 7.81 -19.44 0.23
CA ASP A 110 7.74 -20.32 -0.94
C ASP A 110 6.50 -19.99 -1.79
N PRO A 111 6.52 -18.84 -2.50
CA PRO A 111 5.33 -18.32 -3.20
C PRO A 111 4.83 -19.24 -4.33
N GLU A 112 5.57 -20.26 -4.74
CA GLU A 112 5.08 -21.29 -5.67
C GLU A 112 3.98 -22.16 -5.04
N LYS A 113 4.03 -22.38 -3.72
CA LYS A 113 3.00 -23.09 -2.98
C LYS A 113 1.83 -22.23 -2.56
N TRP A 114 1.98 -20.91 -2.64
CA TRP A 114 0.91 -20.00 -2.29
C TRP A 114 -0.16 -19.98 -3.39
N HIS A 115 -1.40 -20.19 -3.00
CA HIS A 115 -2.57 -20.04 -3.85
C HIS A 115 -3.81 -19.74 -3.00
N VAL A 116 -4.61 -18.81 -3.44
CA VAL A 116 -5.94 -18.51 -2.87
C VAL A 116 -6.91 -18.26 -4.01
N THR A 117 -8.21 -18.31 -3.72
CA THR A 117 -9.24 -18.17 -4.76
C THR A 117 -9.05 -16.90 -5.59
N GLY A 118 -8.90 -17.05 -6.88
CA GLY A 118 -8.73 -15.95 -7.83
C GLY A 118 -7.36 -15.30 -7.85
N SER A 119 -6.36 -15.85 -7.15
CA SER A 119 -4.97 -15.38 -7.21
C SER A 119 -4.27 -15.78 -8.51
N GLU A 120 -3.20 -15.08 -8.82
CA GLU A 120 -2.25 -15.40 -9.88
C GLU A 120 -1.15 -16.30 -9.33
N ASP A 121 -0.72 -17.31 -10.09
CA ASP A 121 0.37 -18.18 -9.64
C ASP A 121 1.75 -17.58 -9.89
N TYR A 122 2.74 -18.08 -9.16
CA TYR A 122 4.13 -17.62 -9.17
C TYR A 122 4.77 -17.68 -10.56
N HIS A 123 4.57 -18.77 -11.30
CA HIS A 123 5.17 -18.96 -12.62
C HIS A 123 4.55 -18.03 -13.66
N HIS A 124 3.24 -17.80 -13.55
CA HIS A 124 2.55 -16.85 -14.42
C HIS A 124 3.12 -15.43 -14.25
N VAL A 125 3.26 -14.96 -13.02
CA VAL A 125 3.85 -13.64 -12.74
C VAL A 125 5.27 -13.53 -13.30
N ARG A 126 6.13 -14.51 -13.04
CA ARG A 126 7.50 -14.53 -13.58
C ARG A 126 7.50 -14.48 -15.09
N LYS A 127 6.66 -15.31 -15.73
CA LYS A 127 6.57 -15.41 -17.20
C LYS A 127 6.13 -14.08 -17.81
N ARG A 128 5.01 -13.48 -17.34
CA ARG A 128 4.51 -12.22 -17.90
C ARG A 128 5.50 -11.07 -17.73
N MET A 129 6.11 -10.95 -16.53
CA MET A 129 7.13 -9.93 -16.27
C MET A 129 8.35 -10.10 -17.18
N THR A 130 8.86 -11.34 -17.29
CA THR A 130 10.04 -11.63 -18.14
C THR A 130 9.75 -11.37 -19.61
N CYS A 131 8.62 -11.84 -20.13
CA CYS A 131 8.24 -11.61 -21.53
C CYS A 131 8.07 -10.12 -21.82
N CYS A 132 7.32 -9.41 -20.97
CA CYS A 132 7.07 -7.98 -21.14
C CYS A 132 8.36 -7.15 -21.11
N ILE A 133 9.22 -7.35 -20.10
CA ILE A 133 10.47 -6.55 -19.98
C ILE A 133 11.44 -6.91 -21.12
N ARG A 134 11.48 -8.16 -21.58
CA ARG A 134 12.26 -8.57 -22.74
C ARG A 134 11.78 -7.87 -24.02
N GLU A 135 10.50 -7.92 -24.32
CA GLU A 135 9.90 -7.27 -25.50
C GLU A 135 10.17 -5.75 -25.49
N ILE A 136 10.07 -5.12 -24.34
CA ILE A 136 10.42 -3.70 -24.18
C ILE A 136 11.91 -3.48 -24.45
N ALA A 137 12.79 -4.31 -23.89
CA ALA A 137 14.23 -4.18 -24.06
C ALA A 137 14.67 -4.39 -25.53
N GLU A 138 14.10 -5.36 -26.22
CA GLU A 138 14.36 -5.62 -27.65
C GLU A 138 13.94 -4.47 -28.55
N LYS A 139 12.83 -3.78 -28.21
CA LYS A 139 12.36 -2.59 -28.92
C LYS A 139 13.28 -1.39 -28.76
N HIS A 140 14.06 -1.31 -27.68
CA HIS A 140 14.89 -0.18 -27.28
C HIS A 140 16.39 -0.50 -27.29
N GLU A 141 16.84 -1.27 -28.29
CA GLU A 141 18.25 -1.63 -28.42
C GLU A 141 19.13 -0.36 -28.53
N GLY A 142 20.16 -0.28 -27.69
CA GLY A 142 21.08 0.87 -27.61
C GLY A 142 20.58 2.04 -26.76
N GLU A 143 19.39 1.92 -26.18
CA GLU A 143 18.74 2.96 -25.38
C GLU A 143 18.73 2.65 -23.88
N THR A 144 18.39 3.66 -23.08
CA THR A 144 18.18 3.56 -21.63
C THR A 144 16.70 3.77 -21.32
N ILE A 145 16.08 2.83 -20.65
CA ILE A 145 14.65 2.84 -20.34
C ILE A 145 14.39 2.79 -18.82
N ALA A 146 13.28 3.38 -18.39
CA ALA A 146 12.75 3.24 -17.04
C ALA A 146 11.46 2.42 -17.05
N VAL A 147 11.39 1.40 -16.20
CA VAL A 147 10.25 0.48 -16.08
C VAL A 147 9.73 0.49 -14.66
N PHE A 148 8.48 0.87 -14.46
CA PHE A 148 7.84 0.96 -13.15
C PHE A 148 6.91 -0.21 -12.89
N SER A 149 7.08 -0.87 -11.73
CA SER A 149 6.28 -2.03 -11.34
C SER A 149 6.13 -2.09 -9.80
N HIS A 150 5.95 -3.27 -9.24
CA HIS A 150 5.53 -3.49 -7.86
C HIS A 150 6.47 -4.42 -7.10
N GLY A 151 6.32 -4.44 -5.78
CA GLY A 151 7.29 -5.09 -4.89
C GLY A 151 7.47 -6.58 -5.14
N LEU A 152 6.38 -7.35 -5.16
CA LEU A 152 6.47 -8.80 -5.31
C LEU A 152 6.70 -9.21 -6.77
N ALA A 153 6.07 -8.50 -7.73
CA ALA A 153 6.29 -8.75 -9.16
C ALA A 153 7.77 -8.56 -9.54
N ILE A 154 8.41 -7.46 -9.09
CA ILE A 154 9.85 -7.23 -9.28
C ILE A 154 10.67 -8.34 -8.63
N ARG A 155 10.35 -8.72 -7.39
CA ARG A 155 11.08 -9.74 -6.65
C ARG A 155 11.02 -11.10 -7.34
N MET A 156 9.85 -11.50 -7.83
CA MET A 156 9.68 -12.74 -8.61
C MET A 156 10.44 -12.71 -9.93
N PHE A 157 10.44 -11.59 -10.64
CA PHE A 157 11.20 -11.40 -11.87
C PHE A 157 12.71 -11.50 -11.62
N VAL A 158 13.23 -10.76 -10.63
CA VAL A 158 14.64 -10.77 -10.24
C VAL A 158 15.08 -12.16 -9.78
N SER A 159 14.25 -12.89 -9.02
CA SER A 159 14.57 -14.27 -8.62
C SER A 159 14.74 -15.19 -9.83
N GLY A 160 13.98 -14.93 -10.90
CA GLY A 160 14.10 -15.67 -12.17
C GLY A 160 15.43 -15.44 -12.88
N ILE A 161 15.87 -14.18 -12.95
CA ILE A 161 17.17 -13.83 -13.56
C ILE A 161 18.33 -14.44 -12.77
N LEU A 162 18.26 -14.38 -11.43
CA LEU A 162 19.30 -14.92 -10.54
C LEU A 162 19.27 -16.44 -10.41
N GLY A 163 18.32 -17.15 -11.03
CA GLY A 163 18.17 -18.60 -10.88
C GLY A 163 17.78 -19.04 -9.45
N VAL A 164 17.21 -18.14 -8.64
CA VAL A 164 16.80 -18.44 -7.27
C VAL A 164 15.47 -19.17 -7.30
N PRO A 165 15.35 -20.39 -6.74
CA PRO A 165 14.09 -21.12 -6.67
C PRO A 165 13.12 -20.46 -5.66
N SER A 166 11.82 -20.76 -5.80
CA SER A 166 10.77 -20.11 -5.01
C SER A 166 10.94 -20.30 -3.49
N ASN A 167 11.30 -21.50 -3.06
CA ASN A 167 11.55 -21.83 -1.66
C ASN A 167 12.82 -21.17 -1.06
N GLU A 168 13.61 -20.50 -1.89
CA GLU A 168 14.76 -19.69 -1.49
C GLU A 168 14.56 -18.20 -1.79
N ILE A 169 13.34 -17.77 -2.05
CA ILE A 169 13.01 -16.38 -2.41
C ILE A 169 13.54 -15.35 -1.38
N LYS A 170 13.78 -15.77 -0.16
CA LYS A 170 14.42 -14.93 0.87
C LYS A 170 15.84 -14.47 0.52
N LYS A 171 16.52 -15.13 -0.42
CA LYS A 171 17.82 -14.69 -0.96
C LYS A 171 17.68 -13.42 -1.83
N VAL A 172 16.49 -13.14 -2.35
CA VAL A 172 16.19 -11.89 -3.04
C VAL A 172 15.59 -10.92 -2.02
N PRO A 173 16.20 -9.76 -1.77
CA PRO A 173 15.73 -8.81 -0.77
C PRO A 173 14.34 -8.28 -1.12
N TYR A 174 13.63 -7.75 -0.11
CA TYR A 174 12.51 -6.87 -0.37
C TYR A 174 13.03 -5.52 -0.88
N PHE A 175 12.31 -4.92 -1.79
CA PHE A 175 12.63 -3.61 -2.35
C PHE A 175 11.83 -2.53 -1.63
N ASP A 176 12.49 -1.45 -1.19
CA ASP A 176 11.80 -0.29 -0.62
C ASP A 176 10.93 0.42 -1.69
N ASN A 177 10.01 1.26 -1.28
CA ASN A 177 9.27 2.09 -2.22
C ASN A 177 10.24 3.02 -2.97
N THR A 178 10.03 3.22 -4.25
CA THR A 178 10.92 3.90 -5.20
C THR A 178 12.33 3.30 -5.35
N ALA A 179 12.62 2.15 -4.72
CA ALA A 179 13.92 1.49 -4.92
C ALA A 179 14.15 1.13 -6.38
N VAL A 180 15.39 1.28 -6.81
CA VAL A 180 15.85 1.13 -8.19
C VAL A 180 16.71 -0.12 -8.32
N THR A 181 16.43 -0.93 -9.32
CA THR A 181 17.27 -2.03 -9.77
C THR A 181 17.80 -1.67 -11.15
N LEU A 182 19.11 -1.67 -11.34
CA LEU A 182 19.74 -1.45 -12.64
C LEU A 182 20.15 -2.77 -13.25
N MET A 183 19.79 -2.95 -14.50
CA MET A 183 20.15 -4.12 -15.29
C MET A 183 20.38 -3.76 -16.74
N SER A 184 21.08 -4.63 -17.46
CA SER A 184 21.21 -4.59 -18.91
C SER A 184 20.56 -5.82 -19.55
N TYR A 185 20.12 -5.65 -20.79
CA TYR A 185 19.67 -6.74 -21.66
C TYR A 185 20.50 -6.76 -22.94
N ASP A 186 21.14 -7.88 -23.20
CA ASP A 186 21.96 -8.06 -24.38
C ASP A 186 21.93 -9.52 -24.85
N ASN A 187 21.82 -9.75 -26.16
CA ASN A 187 21.83 -11.09 -26.75
C ASN A 187 20.87 -12.12 -26.12
N GLY A 188 19.70 -11.65 -25.64
CA GLY A 188 18.69 -12.53 -25.03
C GLY A 188 18.81 -12.72 -23.52
N GLU A 189 19.84 -12.16 -22.87
CA GLU A 189 20.14 -12.35 -21.46
C GLU A 189 20.05 -11.04 -20.68
N PHE A 190 19.54 -11.13 -19.43
CA PHE A 190 19.56 -10.05 -18.46
C PHE A 190 20.75 -10.15 -17.53
N THR A 191 21.42 -9.04 -17.28
CA THR A 191 22.48 -8.92 -16.29
C THR A 191 22.12 -7.84 -15.28
N ILE A 192 22.10 -8.16 -13.98
CA ILE A 192 21.80 -7.21 -12.91
C ILE A 192 23.10 -6.59 -12.43
N GLU A 193 23.19 -5.26 -12.48
CA GLU A 193 24.35 -4.49 -11.96
C GLU A 193 24.21 -4.21 -10.46
N PHE A 194 23.02 -3.73 -10.04
CA PHE A 194 22.65 -3.61 -8.63
C PHE A 194 21.15 -3.77 -8.47
N GLN A 195 20.69 -4.10 -7.26
CA GLN A 195 19.26 -4.29 -6.99
C GLN A 195 18.83 -3.53 -5.73
N GLY A 196 17.64 -2.93 -5.81
CA GLY A 196 16.94 -2.38 -4.64
C GLY A 196 17.60 -1.15 -4.01
N ASP A 197 18.41 -0.39 -4.77
CA ASP A 197 19.05 0.81 -4.27
C ASP A 197 18.01 1.91 -3.99
N ASN A 198 17.94 2.32 -2.72
CA ASN A 198 17.08 3.40 -2.22
C ASN A 198 17.86 4.59 -1.65
N SER A 199 19.14 4.74 -2.04
CA SER A 199 20.06 5.76 -1.52
C SER A 199 19.60 7.22 -1.73
N HIS A 200 18.67 7.44 -2.67
CA HIS A 200 18.04 8.74 -2.90
C HIS A 200 17.01 9.11 -1.81
N LEU A 201 16.53 8.14 -1.03
CA LEU A 201 15.58 8.40 0.04
C LEU A 201 16.31 8.82 1.32
N SER A 202 15.88 9.93 1.91
CA SER A 202 16.27 10.20 3.30
C SER A 202 15.64 9.17 4.23
N LYS A 203 16.29 8.91 5.38
CA LYS A 203 15.82 7.93 6.38
C LYS A 203 14.37 8.18 6.82
N GLU A 204 13.95 9.43 6.86
CA GLU A 204 12.59 9.83 7.23
C GLU A 204 11.57 9.29 6.24
N TYR A 205 11.88 9.28 4.93
CA TYR A 205 10.95 8.89 3.86
C TYR A 205 11.13 7.46 3.38
N SER A 206 12.16 6.73 3.80
CA SER A 206 12.26 5.30 3.56
C SER A 206 11.11 4.56 4.27
N THR A 207 10.29 3.83 3.53
CA THR A 207 9.22 3.01 4.09
C THR A 207 9.81 1.93 5.01
N PHE A 208 10.91 1.33 4.61
CA PHE A 208 11.58 0.27 5.37
C PHE A 208 12.28 0.78 6.64
N ALA A 209 12.73 2.04 6.68
CA ALA A 209 13.27 2.61 7.90
C ALA A 209 12.19 2.87 8.95
N ASN A 210 10.94 3.07 8.49
CA ASN A 210 9.78 3.41 9.34
C ASN A 210 8.83 2.23 9.62
N GLN A 211 9.10 1.06 9.04
CA GLN A 211 8.34 -0.18 9.27
C GLN A 211 9.33 -1.31 9.55
N SER A 212 8.96 -2.29 10.36
CA SER A 212 9.84 -3.41 10.74
C SER A 212 9.37 -4.77 10.22
N TRP A 213 8.19 -4.87 9.62
CA TRP A 213 7.58 -6.10 9.15
C TRP A 213 8.49 -6.95 8.21
N TRP A 214 9.40 -6.32 7.51
CA TRP A 214 10.31 -6.98 6.56
C TRP A 214 11.60 -7.52 7.20
N ARG A 215 11.88 -7.19 8.47
CA ARG A 215 13.14 -7.51 9.16
C ARG A 215 13.16 -8.88 9.82
N SER A 216 11.99 -9.39 10.26
CA SER A 216 11.91 -10.65 11.01
C SER A 216 10.51 -11.23 10.93
N GLU A 217 10.41 -12.57 10.84
CA GLU A 217 9.13 -13.30 10.85
C GLU A 217 8.35 -13.12 12.16
N LYS A 218 9.06 -12.87 13.28
CA LYS A 218 8.42 -12.70 14.60
C LYS A 218 7.79 -11.33 14.80
N LEU A 219 8.22 -10.31 14.06
CA LEU A 219 7.71 -8.94 14.19
C LEU A 219 6.43 -8.68 13.39
N TRP A 220 6.12 -9.51 12.42
CA TRP A 220 4.88 -9.40 11.64
C TRP A 220 3.63 -9.39 12.51
N VAL A 221 3.61 -10.21 13.56
CA VAL A 221 2.48 -10.36 14.48
C VAL A 221 2.20 -9.07 15.26
N TYR A 222 3.20 -8.19 15.42
CA TYR A 222 3.08 -6.97 16.24
C TYR A 222 2.80 -5.68 15.46
N GLU A 223 2.79 -5.74 14.12
CA GLU A 223 2.56 -4.54 13.30
C GLU A 223 1.25 -4.55 12.53
N ASN A 224 0.65 -5.71 12.32
CA ASN A 224 -0.58 -5.87 11.55
C ASN A 224 -1.80 -6.02 12.45
N LEU A 225 -2.77 -5.14 12.29
CA LEU A 225 -4.03 -5.28 12.99
C LEU A 225 -4.98 -6.23 12.26
N ARG A 226 -5.59 -7.10 13.04
CA ARG A 226 -6.75 -7.90 12.62
C ARG A 226 -8.02 -7.17 13.02
N PHE A 227 -8.96 -7.08 12.10
CA PHE A 227 -10.26 -6.44 12.33
C PHE A 227 -11.38 -7.48 12.38
N MET A 228 -12.23 -7.36 13.38
CA MET A 228 -13.45 -8.15 13.51
C MET A 228 -14.64 -7.24 13.78
N PRO A 229 -15.85 -7.59 13.32
CA PRO A 229 -17.06 -6.93 13.79
C PRO A 229 -17.10 -6.90 15.32
N PHE A 230 -17.48 -5.77 15.89
CA PHE A 230 -17.58 -5.61 17.34
C PHE A 230 -18.58 -6.60 17.92
N SER A 231 -18.22 -7.18 19.06
CA SER A 231 -19.09 -8.05 19.85
C SER A 231 -19.05 -7.64 21.31
N ARG A 232 -20.19 -7.30 21.86
CA ARG A 232 -20.27 -6.80 23.25
C ARG A 232 -19.73 -7.81 24.26
N GLU A 233 -19.96 -9.09 24.04
CA GLU A 233 -19.45 -10.15 24.90
C GLU A 233 -17.92 -10.25 24.89
N ARG A 234 -17.32 -10.16 23.71
CA ARG A 234 -15.87 -10.30 23.52
C ARG A 234 -15.10 -9.01 23.84
N ASP A 235 -15.67 -7.86 23.49
CA ASP A 235 -14.95 -6.60 23.37
C ASP A 235 -15.34 -5.59 24.46
N THR A 236 -15.97 -6.05 25.57
CA THR A 236 -16.43 -5.20 26.68
C THR A 236 -15.29 -4.35 27.23
N ASP A 237 -14.11 -4.91 27.47
CA ASP A 237 -13.00 -4.21 28.12
C ASP A 237 -12.52 -3.00 27.28
N ILE A 238 -12.31 -3.19 25.98
CA ILE A 238 -11.88 -2.09 25.09
C ILE A 238 -12.98 -1.04 24.93
N TRP A 239 -14.25 -1.46 24.95
CA TRP A 239 -15.40 -0.58 24.88
C TRP A 239 -15.50 0.28 26.16
N GLU A 240 -15.31 -0.30 27.34
CA GLU A 240 -15.32 0.44 28.61
C GLU A 240 -14.18 1.45 28.71
N LEU A 241 -12.98 1.08 28.25
CA LEU A 241 -11.85 2.02 28.15
C LEU A 241 -12.20 3.22 27.26
N TYR A 242 -12.76 2.98 26.07
CA TYR A 242 -13.21 4.05 25.17
C TYR A 242 -14.25 4.94 25.84
N ARG A 243 -15.28 4.35 26.43
CA ARG A 243 -16.38 5.07 27.08
C ARG A 243 -15.91 5.93 28.25
N ASN A 244 -15.01 5.40 29.06
CA ASN A 244 -14.45 6.12 30.22
C ASN A 244 -13.59 7.32 29.79
N GLU A 245 -12.85 7.21 28.69
CA GLU A 245 -12.04 8.33 28.16
C GLU A 245 -12.89 9.35 27.39
N SER A 246 -13.82 8.89 26.56
CA SER A 246 -14.58 9.77 25.66
C SER A 246 -15.84 10.40 26.29
N GLY A 247 -16.39 9.76 27.31
CA GLY A 247 -17.71 10.11 27.88
C GLY A 247 -18.89 9.85 26.93
N ARG A 248 -18.66 9.18 25.78
CA ARG A 248 -19.67 8.95 24.74
C ARG A 248 -20.34 7.58 24.90
N GLY A 249 -21.63 7.51 24.52
CA GLY A 249 -22.36 6.27 24.34
C GLY A 249 -22.10 5.65 22.97
N GLN A 250 -22.70 4.47 22.74
CA GLN A 250 -22.67 3.79 21.44
C GLN A 250 -23.74 4.41 20.52
N ASN A 251 -23.31 5.00 19.42
CA ASN A 251 -24.20 5.59 18.41
C ASN A 251 -23.93 5.07 16.99
N SER A 252 -22.84 4.31 16.80
CA SER A 252 -22.43 3.82 15.48
C SER A 252 -23.27 2.62 15.03
N ASN A 253 -23.60 2.58 13.73
CA ASN A 253 -24.35 1.49 13.13
C ASN A 253 -23.46 0.28 12.81
N VAL A 254 -22.16 0.51 12.60
CA VAL A 254 -21.16 -0.51 12.32
C VAL A 254 -19.92 -0.22 13.15
N GLU A 255 -19.42 -1.23 13.81
CA GLU A 255 -18.21 -1.12 14.62
C GLU A 255 -17.25 -2.27 14.31
N TYR A 256 -15.94 -1.95 14.35
CA TYR A 256 -14.88 -2.95 14.24
C TYR A 256 -13.94 -2.84 15.42
N THR A 257 -13.63 -4.00 16.02
CA THR A 257 -12.56 -4.13 17.00
C THR A 257 -11.27 -4.48 16.30
N ALA A 258 -10.20 -3.78 16.66
CA ALA A 258 -8.85 -4.00 16.16
C ALA A 258 -8.04 -4.80 17.19
N PHE A 259 -7.47 -5.91 16.74
CA PHE A 259 -6.66 -6.82 17.56
C PHE A 259 -5.19 -6.77 17.13
N LEU A 260 -4.31 -6.71 18.11
CA LEU A 260 -2.88 -6.99 17.95
C LEU A 260 -2.60 -8.36 18.56
N GLY A 261 -2.35 -9.37 17.70
CA GLY A 261 -2.38 -10.76 18.14
C GLY A 261 -3.77 -11.15 18.67
N GLN A 262 -3.86 -11.48 19.96
CA GLN A 262 -5.11 -11.83 20.63
C GLN A 262 -5.71 -10.68 21.45
N GLU A 263 -4.97 -9.58 21.62
CA GLU A 263 -5.38 -8.46 22.43
C GLU A 263 -6.21 -7.44 21.63
N ALA A 264 -7.39 -7.07 22.13
CA ALA A 264 -8.17 -5.95 21.61
C ALA A 264 -7.49 -4.63 22.01
N ILE A 265 -7.01 -3.86 21.02
CA ILE A 265 -6.23 -2.64 21.27
C ILE A 265 -6.91 -1.36 20.78
N GLY A 266 -7.98 -1.48 20.00
CA GLY A 266 -8.68 -0.32 19.48
C GLY A 266 -10.04 -0.67 18.90
N ILE A 267 -10.83 0.34 18.68
CA ILE A 267 -12.13 0.24 18.02
C ILE A 267 -12.34 1.42 17.07
N VAL A 268 -13.10 1.19 16.01
CA VAL A 268 -13.58 2.23 15.09
C VAL A 268 -15.09 2.07 14.92
N GLY A 269 -15.82 3.16 15.15
CA GLY A 269 -17.25 3.26 14.91
C GLY A 269 -17.53 4.02 13.63
N LEU A 270 -18.44 3.47 12.81
CA LEU A 270 -18.81 3.99 11.51
C LEU A 270 -20.32 4.21 11.47
N ASP A 271 -20.74 5.34 10.93
CA ASP A 271 -22.14 5.58 10.63
C ASP A 271 -22.38 5.47 9.12
N THR A 272 -23.23 4.52 8.76
CA THR A 272 -23.60 4.21 7.37
C THR A 272 -24.92 4.84 6.97
N ALA A 273 -25.40 5.88 7.68
CA ALA A 273 -26.69 6.51 7.43
C ALA A 273 -26.89 6.79 5.93
N GLU A 274 -27.97 6.26 5.38
CA GLU A 274 -28.23 6.18 3.93
C GLU A 274 -28.52 7.53 3.26
N ASN A 275 -28.69 8.61 4.01
CA ASN A 275 -29.32 9.85 3.54
C ASN A 275 -28.36 11.01 3.24
N SER A 276 -27.10 10.78 2.93
CA SER A 276 -26.27 11.91 2.53
C SER A 276 -26.26 12.07 1.00
N SER A 277 -26.84 13.18 0.54
CA SER A 277 -26.70 13.66 -0.84
C SER A 277 -25.25 13.78 -1.30
N ASP A 278 -24.30 13.83 -0.36
CA ASP A 278 -22.89 14.14 -0.58
C ASP A 278 -22.01 12.88 -0.73
N ASN A 279 -22.59 11.69 -0.77
CA ASN A 279 -21.88 10.41 -0.98
C ASN A 279 -20.66 10.18 -0.07
N PHE A 280 -20.78 10.46 1.23
CA PHE A 280 -19.72 10.22 2.20
C PHE A 280 -20.05 9.08 3.17
N GLY A 281 -19.00 8.48 3.76
CA GLY A 281 -19.07 7.64 4.95
C GLY A 281 -18.59 8.43 6.16
N LEU A 282 -19.22 8.24 7.33
CA LEU A 282 -18.85 8.94 8.56
C LEU A 282 -18.08 8.01 9.50
N ILE A 283 -16.91 8.46 9.93
CA ILE A 283 -16.24 7.92 11.11
C ILE A 283 -16.84 8.64 12.32
N ASP A 284 -17.55 7.90 13.15
CA ASP A 284 -18.11 8.44 14.40
C ASP A 284 -17.02 8.59 15.46
N TYR A 285 -16.17 7.55 15.59
CA TYR A 285 -14.99 7.61 16.47
C TYR A 285 -13.89 6.63 16.04
N ILE A 286 -12.67 6.94 16.48
CA ILE A 286 -11.52 6.03 16.46
C ILE A 286 -10.89 6.04 17.85
N PHE A 287 -10.63 4.86 18.41
CA PHE A 287 -9.96 4.70 19.68
C PHE A 287 -8.82 3.70 19.57
N VAL A 288 -7.68 4.02 20.16
CA VAL A 288 -6.54 3.12 20.38
C VAL A 288 -6.13 3.27 21.83
N LYS A 289 -5.83 2.17 22.52
CA LYS A 289 -5.34 2.17 23.90
C LYS A 289 -4.24 3.21 24.07
N PRO A 290 -4.27 4.05 25.15
CA PRO A 290 -3.33 5.15 25.33
C PRO A 290 -1.86 4.74 25.19
N GLU A 291 -1.47 3.62 25.79
CA GLU A 291 -0.10 3.08 25.80
C GLU A 291 0.38 2.60 24.42
N LEU A 292 -0.54 2.39 23.48
CA LEU A 292 -0.24 1.92 22.11
C LEU A 292 -0.40 3.03 21.06
N ARG A 293 -0.66 4.28 21.48
CA ARG A 293 -0.72 5.41 20.55
C ARG A 293 0.67 5.74 20.00
N LEU A 294 0.71 6.44 18.87
CA LEU A 294 1.93 6.83 18.13
C LEU A 294 2.71 5.65 17.51
N HIS A 295 2.15 4.43 17.51
CA HIS A 295 2.73 3.23 16.88
C HIS A 295 2.08 2.90 15.52
N ASN A 296 1.49 3.88 14.85
CA ASN A 296 0.83 3.76 13.54
C ASN A 296 -0.40 2.82 13.51
N PHE A 297 -0.99 2.49 14.66
CA PHE A 297 -2.21 1.68 14.68
C PHE A 297 -3.45 2.47 14.26
N GLY A 298 -3.55 3.75 14.65
CA GLY A 298 -4.69 4.60 14.27
C GLY A 298 -4.90 4.70 12.76
N ILE A 299 -3.83 4.70 11.95
CA ILE A 299 -3.96 4.77 10.50
C ILE A 299 -4.52 3.46 9.90
N GLN A 300 -4.29 2.32 10.53
CA GLN A 300 -4.89 1.05 10.11
C GLN A 300 -6.41 1.02 10.37
N LEU A 301 -6.88 1.67 11.46
CA LEU A 301 -8.32 1.85 11.70
C LEU A 301 -8.96 2.76 10.64
N ILE A 302 -8.27 3.83 10.22
CA ILE A 302 -8.69 4.63 9.05
C ILE A 302 -8.76 3.74 7.81
N GLY A 303 -7.75 2.91 7.54
CA GLY A 303 -7.74 1.97 6.42
C GLY A 303 -8.93 1.00 6.44
N GLN A 304 -9.35 0.54 7.62
CA GLN A 304 -10.57 -0.28 7.78
C GLN A 304 -11.82 0.51 7.41
N ALA A 305 -11.94 1.76 7.84
CA ALA A 305 -13.06 2.64 7.47
C ALA A 305 -13.08 2.92 5.96
N VAL A 306 -11.93 3.22 5.36
CA VAL A 306 -11.79 3.42 3.90
C VAL A 306 -12.26 2.19 3.13
N SER A 307 -11.78 0.99 3.49
CA SER A 307 -12.19 -0.26 2.88
C SER A 307 -13.70 -0.50 2.99
N HIS A 308 -14.26 -0.26 4.18
CA HIS A 308 -15.70 -0.42 4.42
C HIS A 308 -16.52 0.46 3.50
N PHE A 309 -16.22 1.74 3.44
CA PHE A 309 -17.00 2.71 2.67
C PHE A 309 -16.77 2.63 1.16
N ARG A 310 -15.57 2.26 0.69
CA ARG A 310 -15.32 1.96 -0.73
C ARG A 310 -16.18 0.79 -1.24
N LYS A 311 -16.37 -0.25 -0.43
CA LYS A 311 -17.29 -1.36 -0.76
C LYS A 311 -18.74 -0.90 -0.89
N GLN A 312 -19.11 0.17 -0.20
CA GLN A 312 -20.42 0.85 -0.33
C GLN A 312 -20.43 1.93 -1.42
N ARG A 313 -19.36 2.06 -2.22
CA ARG A 313 -19.22 3.07 -3.28
C ARG A 313 -19.29 4.51 -2.79
N ARG A 314 -18.81 4.80 -1.57
CA ARG A 314 -18.67 6.16 -1.06
C ARG A 314 -17.40 6.78 -1.62
N ASP A 315 -17.48 8.08 -1.97
CA ASP A 315 -16.36 8.83 -2.54
C ASP A 315 -15.54 9.57 -1.49
N LYS A 316 -16.12 9.82 -0.32
CA LYS A 316 -15.50 10.59 0.75
C LYS A 316 -15.63 9.88 2.09
N LEU A 317 -14.67 10.13 2.95
CA LEU A 317 -14.67 9.75 4.35
C LEU A 317 -14.66 11.02 5.19
N ARG A 318 -15.59 11.14 6.13
CA ARG A 318 -15.79 12.34 6.97
C ARG A 318 -15.64 11.98 8.44
N ILE A 319 -15.12 12.93 9.22
CA ILE A 319 -15.13 12.88 10.69
C ILE A 319 -15.40 14.27 11.25
N GLU A 320 -16.14 14.33 12.34
CA GLU A 320 -16.33 15.56 13.11
C GLU A 320 -15.48 15.53 14.39
N LEU A 321 -14.68 16.57 14.58
CA LEU A 321 -13.79 16.70 15.73
C LEU A 321 -14.08 18.01 16.49
N PRO A 322 -14.09 18.00 17.85
CA PRO A 322 -14.08 19.23 18.63
C PRO A 322 -12.93 20.15 18.21
N ARG A 323 -13.12 21.49 18.27
CA ARG A 323 -12.08 22.47 17.89
C ARG A 323 -10.76 22.32 18.65
N ASN A 324 -10.83 21.88 19.91
CA ASN A 324 -9.67 21.64 20.77
C ASN A 324 -9.16 20.19 20.72
N SER A 325 -9.60 19.40 19.74
CA SER A 325 -9.19 17.99 19.62
C SER A 325 -7.69 17.87 19.39
N ALA A 326 -7.01 17.11 20.25
CA ALA A 326 -5.60 16.74 20.06
C ALA A 326 -5.38 15.86 18.82
N SER A 327 -6.44 15.23 18.29
CA SER A 327 -6.37 14.36 17.11
C SER A 327 -6.37 15.12 15.78
N LEU A 328 -6.56 16.43 15.76
CA LEU A 328 -6.61 17.22 14.52
C LEU A 328 -5.35 17.04 13.66
N GLY A 329 -4.17 17.07 14.29
CA GLY A 329 -2.89 16.87 13.60
C GLY A 329 -2.75 15.48 13.00
N PHE A 330 -3.27 14.45 13.65
CA PHE A 330 -3.30 13.08 13.15
C PHE A 330 -4.11 12.98 11.85
N PHE A 331 -5.34 13.47 11.83
CA PHE A 331 -6.18 13.39 10.63
C PHE A 331 -5.60 14.20 9.47
N ARG A 332 -5.06 15.40 9.72
CA ARG A 332 -4.39 16.22 8.69
C ARG A 332 -3.16 15.53 8.09
N LYS A 333 -2.36 14.86 8.92
CA LYS A 333 -1.20 14.06 8.46
C LYS A 333 -1.62 12.99 7.45
N PHE A 334 -2.86 12.49 7.54
CA PHE A 334 -3.40 11.45 6.66
C PHE A 334 -4.43 12.00 5.66
N GLU A 335 -4.23 13.25 5.24
CA GLU A 335 -4.92 13.88 4.11
C GLU A 335 -6.42 14.10 4.34
N PHE A 336 -6.83 14.27 5.59
CA PHE A 336 -8.12 14.82 5.89
C PHE A 336 -8.04 16.35 5.85
N GLU A 337 -8.82 16.96 4.96
CA GLU A 337 -8.90 18.41 4.80
C GLU A 337 -10.13 18.98 5.51
N LYS A 338 -10.06 20.26 5.89
CA LYS A 338 -11.20 20.93 6.51
C LYS A 338 -12.27 21.21 5.47
N ALA A 339 -13.44 20.57 5.59
CA ALA A 339 -14.59 20.77 4.73
C ALA A 339 -15.55 21.83 5.29
N ALA A 340 -15.73 21.86 6.62
CA ALA A 340 -16.57 22.84 7.28
C ALA A 340 -16.12 23.07 8.73
N GLU A 341 -16.66 24.12 9.36
CA GLU A 341 -16.46 24.39 10.78
C GLU A 341 -17.69 25.01 11.40
N SER A 342 -17.91 24.76 12.68
CA SER A 342 -18.89 25.39 13.54
C SER A 342 -18.18 26.07 14.73
N ASP A 343 -18.92 26.70 15.63
CA ASP A 343 -18.34 27.29 16.86
C ASP A 343 -17.69 26.24 17.75
N THR A 344 -18.08 24.99 17.67
CA THR A 344 -17.65 23.90 18.57
C THR A 344 -16.81 22.83 17.90
N SER A 345 -16.86 22.66 16.57
CA SER A 345 -16.26 21.54 15.87
C SER A 345 -15.68 21.88 14.50
N PHE A 346 -14.80 21.00 13.99
CA PHE A 346 -14.35 20.91 12.62
C PHE A 346 -14.92 19.67 11.97
N ILE A 347 -15.39 19.79 10.73
CA ILE A 347 -15.67 18.67 9.85
C ILE A 347 -14.47 18.50 8.91
N LEU A 348 -13.86 17.33 8.97
CA LEU A 348 -12.74 16.96 8.11
C LEU A 348 -13.19 15.91 7.11
N GLU A 349 -12.72 16.01 5.88
CA GLU A 349 -13.00 15.06 4.79
C GLU A 349 -11.70 14.55 4.16
N LYS A 350 -11.73 13.28 3.77
CA LYS A 350 -10.73 12.64 2.91
C LYS A 350 -11.42 12.09 1.68
N ASN A 351 -10.85 12.34 0.49
CA ASN A 351 -11.26 11.65 -0.73
C ASN A 351 -10.82 10.19 -0.65
N ILE A 352 -11.77 9.28 -0.83
CA ILE A 352 -11.53 7.83 -0.83
C ILE A 352 -11.98 7.18 -2.14
N ARG A 353 -12.44 7.96 -3.11
CA ARG A 353 -12.92 7.45 -4.39
C ARG A 353 -11.83 6.63 -5.08
N ASN A 354 -12.16 5.39 -5.38
CA ASN A 354 -11.29 4.51 -6.17
C ASN A 354 -11.83 4.49 -7.60
N TRP A 355 -11.16 5.17 -8.50
CA TRP A 355 -11.60 5.34 -9.89
C TRP A 355 -11.39 4.09 -10.74
N GLY A 356 -10.61 3.11 -10.29
CA GLY A 356 -10.18 1.98 -11.13
C GLY A 356 -9.84 2.46 -12.54
N HIS A 357 -8.71 2.27 -13.08
CA HIS A 357 -8.26 2.56 -14.46
C HIS A 357 -8.86 3.76 -15.25
N ALA A 358 -9.71 4.62 -14.65
CA ALA A 358 -10.44 5.67 -15.36
C ALA A 358 -9.67 6.99 -15.52
N LEU A 359 -8.42 7.07 -15.09
CA LEU A 359 -7.59 8.29 -15.11
C LEU A 359 -6.35 8.20 -16.03
N LEU A 360 -6.25 7.16 -16.87
CA LEU A 360 -5.15 7.06 -17.85
C LEU A 360 -5.70 7.10 -19.26
#